data_80788ba27ccd6ce3f3811e43dc315104
#
_entry.id   80788ba27ccd6ce3f3811e43dc315104
#
_cell.length_a   1.000
_cell.length_b   1.000
_cell.length_c   1.000
_cell.angle_alpha   90.00
_cell.angle_beta   90.00
_cell.angle_gamma   90.00
#
_symmetry.space_group_name_H-M   'P 1'
#
loop_
_entity.id
_entity.type
_entity.pdbx_description
1 polymer ?
#
loop_
_entity_poly.entity_id
_entity_poly.type
_entity_poly.pdbx_seq_one_letter_code
_entity_poly.pdbx_strand_id
1 'polypeptide(L)'
;MMELSVWEQGEQIGTVTAQQEGLFYIFICKISKHAEQLRRIYVISKWRVEYLGIPYPRREGAELQACIPVSHFPDGLTAAAAAAMPRGAWLPWCGEADGVPIRSGLLKQLEDGYALALLPEEAQQLPQWLPQAAEQELMGRARLVFRLDAAGCMPSIEMTENGGSTDEAQNFSDPSAGSVPSDAAPGDGDGRPGDGDPLEGRQADRPDI
;
A
#
# COMPACT_ATOMS: atom_id res chain seq x y z
N MET A 1 28.68 3.48 -14.15
CA MET A 1 27.74 3.88 -13.09
C MET A 1 27.34 5.32 -13.33
N MET A 2 26.07 5.62 -13.34
CA MET A 2 25.51 6.96 -13.58
C MET A 2 24.62 7.32 -12.37
N GLU A 3 24.65 8.57 -11.94
CA GLU A 3 23.77 9.07 -10.88
C GLU A 3 22.87 10.18 -11.46
N LEU A 4 21.57 10.08 -11.16
CA LEU A 4 20.54 11.02 -11.56
C LEU A 4 19.86 11.58 -10.33
N SER A 5 19.68 12.90 -10.25
CA SER A 5 18.84 13.52 -9.21
C SER A 5 17.37 13.22 -9.47
N VAL A 6 16.64 12.86 -8.41
CA VAL A 6 15.18 12.69 -8.44
C VAL A 6 14.51 14.00 -8.10
N TRP A 7 13.68 14.49 -8.99
CA TRP A 7 12.98 15.76 -8.85
C TRP A 7 11.48 15.56 -8.65
N GLU A 8 10.90 16.33 -7.74
CA GLU A 8 9.46 16.46 -7.54
C GLU A 8 9.10 17.93 -7.37
N GLN A 9 8.23 18.45 -8.22
CA GLN A 9 7.76 19.85 -8.18
C GLN A 9 8.88 20.90 -8.10
N GLY A 10 10.03 20.62 -8.72
CA GLY A 10 11.18 21.54 -8.73
C GLY A 10 12.14 21.41 -7.55
N GLU A 11 11.90 20.47 -6.65
CA GLU A 11 12.78 20.15 -5.51
C GLU A 11 13.47 18.81 -5.74
N GLN A 12 14.76 18.72 -5.42
CA GLN A 12 15.49 17.47 -5.40
C GLN A 12 15.16 16.71 -4.11
N ILE A 13 14.58 15.51 -4.25
CA ILE A 13 14.13 14.69 -3.12
C ILE A 13 14.96 13.42 -2.92
N GLY A 14 15.87 13.12 -3.85
CA GLY A 14 16.69 11.91 -3.76
C GLY A 14 17.57 11.73 -4.99
N THR A 15 18.08 10.50 -5.13
CA THR A 15 18.95 10.10 -6.24
C THR A 15 18.56 8.72 -6.78
N VAL A 16 18.82 8.49 -8.05
CA VAL A 16 18.78 7.19 -8.71
C VAL A 16 20.17 6.89 -9.25
N THR A 17 20.78 5.82 -8.77
CA THR A 17 22.01 5.28 -9.35
C THR A 17 21.64 4.20 -10.36
N ALA A 18 22.16 4.31 -11.57
CA ALA A 18 22.01 3.33 -12.64
C ALA A 18 23.36 2.69 -12.96
N GLN A 19 23.42 1.36 -12.88
CA GLN A 19 24.58 0.57 -13.25
C GLN A 19 24.18 -0.44 -14.33
N GLN A 20 24.91 -0.46 -15.42
CA GLN A 20 24.70 -1.47 -16.46
C GLN A 20 25.38 -2.78 -16.08
N GLU A 21 24.62 -3.85 -16.07
CA GLU A 21 25.09 -5.23 -15.87
C GLU A 21 24.57 -6.10 -17.02
N GLY A 22 25.45 -6.39 -17.96
CA GLY A 22 25.09 -7.12 -19.16
C GLY A 22 24.03 -6.41 -19.99
N LEU A 23 22.86 -7.03 -20.16
CA LEU A 23 21.73 -6.52 -20.94
C LEU A 23 20.72 -5.70 -20.09
N PHE A 24 21.04 -5.44 -18.82
CA PHE A 24 20.14 -4.75 -17.90
C PHE A 24 20.81 -3.53 -17.27
N TYR A 25 19.99 -2.55 -16.95
CA TYR A 25 20.31 -1.53 -15.95
C TYR A 25 19.78 -1.99 -14.59
N ILE A 26 20.63 -1.97 -13.57
CA ILE A 26 20.25 -2.07 -12.18
C ILE A 26 20.10 -0.64 -11.65
N PHE A 27 18.92 -0.31 -11.20
CA PHE A 27 18.61 0.99 -10.61
C PHE A 27 18.52 0.85 -9.08
N ILE A 28 19.19 1.75 -8.37
CA ILE A 28 19.03 1.90 -6.91
C ILE A 28 18.58 3.34 -6.68
N CYS A 29 17.34 3.50 -6.22
CA CYS A 29 16.76 4.79 -5.88
C CYS A 29 16.77 4.99 -4.37
N LYS A 30 17.26 6.15 -3.94
CA LYS A 30 17.24 6.58 -2.53
C LYS A 30 16.55 7.93 -2.43
N ILE A 31 15.47 7.97 -1.66
CA ILE A 31 14.73 9.20 -1.34
C ILE A 31 15.14 9.64 0.04
N SER A 32 15.74 10.83 0.15
CA SER A 32 16.34 11.35 1.37
C SER A 32 15.37 12.06 2.32
N LYS A 33 14.16 12.38 1.85
CA LYS A 33 13.12 12.97 2.70
C LYS A 33 12.16 11.89 3.17
N HIS A 34 11.79 11.94 4.45
CA HIS A 34 10.67 11.16 4.95
C HIS A 34 9.45 11.48 4.09
N ALA A 35 9.03 10.47 3.36
CA ALA A 35 7.94 10.64 2.44
C ALA A 35 6.64 10.72 3.25
N GLU A 36 6.12 11.94 3.43
CA GLU A 36 4.73 12.10 3.89
C GLU A 36 3.73 11.41 2.95
N GLN A 37 4.17 11.05 1.77
CA GLN A 37 3.38 10.35 0.75
C GLN A 37 4.23 9.32 0.01
N LEU A 38 3.62 8.19 -0.35
CA LEU A 38 4.21 7.25 -1.31
C LEU A 38 4.40 7.94 -2.66
N ARG A 39 5.50 7.59 -3.34
CA ARG A 39 5.86 8.16 -4.64
C ARG A 39 6.08 7.08 -5.66
N ARG A 40 5.67 7.33 -6.88
CA ARG A 40 6.12 6.58 -8.05
C ARG A 40 7.40 7.18 -8.58
N ILE A 41 8.41 6.36 -8.82
CA ILE A 41 9.68 6.80 -9.38
C ILE A 41 9.74 6.43 -10.85
N TYR A 42 10.20 7.37 -11.65
CA TYR A 42 10.37 7.25 -13.07
C TYR A 42 11.80 7.61 -13.45
N VAL A 43 12.34 6.95 -14.48
CA VAL A 43 13.53 7.39 -15.22
C VAL A 43 13.12 7.80 -16.61
N ILE A 44 13.82 8.78 -17.13
CA ILE A 44 13.50 9.47 -18.38
C ILE A 44 14.70 9.34 -19.31
N SER A 45 14.43 8.91 -20.53
CA SER A 45 15.33 9.03 -21.67
C SER A 45 14.76 10.06 -22.65
N LYS A 46 15.45 10.29 -23.75
CA LYS A 46 15.01 11.25 -24.77
C LYS A 46 13.59 10.99 -25.28
N TRP A 47 13.19 9.73 -25.38
CA TRP A 47 11.93 9.34 -26.02
C TRP A 47 11.01 8.50 -25.14
N ARG A 48 11.43 8.17 -23.93
CA ARG A 48 10.71 7.23 -23.08
C ARG A 48 10.76 7.63 -21.62
N VAL A 49 9.63 7.44 -20.95
CA VAL A 49 9.50 7.50 -19.49
C VAL A 49 9.23 6.10 -19.02
N GLU A 50 10.09 5.58 -18.14
CA GLU A 50 9.98 4.23 -17.62
C GLU A 50 9.70 4.28 -16.12
N TYR A 51 8.70 3.53 -15.69
CA TYR A 51 8.34 3.40 -14.30
C TYR A 51 9.28 2.41 -13.60
N LEU A 52 9.95 2.85 -12.54
CA LEU A 52 10.82 1.99 -11.74
C LEU A 52 10.08 1.26 -10.63
N GLY A 53 9.13 1.91 -9.97
CA GLY A 53 8.41 1.34 -8.83
C GLY A 53 8.07 2.38 -7.76
N ILE A 54 7.65 1.88 -6.60
CA ILE A 54 7.39 2.65 -5.39
C ILE A 54 8.48 2.31 -4.37
N PRO A 55 9.29 3.30 -3.92
CA PRO A 55 10.29 3.08 -2.89
C PRO A 55 9.66 2.57 -1.59
N TYR A 56 10.29 1.57 -1.00
CA TYR A 56 9.91 1.07 0.32
C TYR A 56 10.44 2.00 1.40
N PRO A 57 9.62 2.35 2.41
CA PRO A 57 10.03 3.23 3.49
C PRO A 57 11.15 2.60 4.32
N ARG A 58 12.10 3.42 4.76
CA ARG A 58 13.23 3.08 5.63
C ARG A 58 13.36 4.17 6.70
N ARG A 59 14.16 3.92 7.73
CA ARG A 59 14.40 4.89 8.82
C ARG A 59 14.88 6.25 8.33
N GLU A 60 15.71 6.28 7.28
CA GLU A 60 16.33 7.50 6.74
C GLU A 60 15.77 7.90 5.37
N GLY A 61 14.51 7.56 5.08
CA GLY A 61 13.88 7.88 3.80
C GLY A 61 13.17 6.70 3.17
N ALA A 62 13.35 6.48 1.87
CA ALA A 62 12.78 5.32 1.18
C ALA A 62 13.73 4.80 0.10
N GLU A 63 13.71 3.51 -0.17
CA GLU A 63 14.62 2.85 -1.09
C GLU A 63 13.87 1.93 -2.07
N LEU A 64 14.34 1.90 -3.31
CA LEU A 64 13.82 1.04 -4.37
C LEU A 64 14.98 0.47 -5.17
N GLN A 65 14.91 -0.82 -5.48
CA GLN A 65 15.76 -1.45 -6.47
C GLN A 65 14.90 -1.94 -7.64
N ALA A 66 15.35 -1.67 -8.87
CA ALA A 66 14.67 -2.12 -10.08
C ALA A 66 15.69 -2.60 -11.12
N CYS A 67 15.25 -3.50 -12.00
CA CYS A 67 16.06 -4.02 -13.09
C CYS A 67 15.27 -3.88 -14.39
N ILE A 68 15.83 -3.16 -15.37
CA ILE A 68 15.16 -2.89 -16.65
C ILE A 68 16.13 -3.15 -17.80
N PRO A 69 15.68 -3.77 -18.90
CA PRO A 69 16.54 -4.01 -20.06
C PRO A 69 17.15 -2.72 -20.63
N VAL A 70 18.43 -2.74 -20.97
CA VAL A 70 19.15 -1.62 -21.61
C VAL A 70 18.46 -1.19 -22.91
N SER A 71 17.83 -2.12 -23.63
CA SER A 71 17.09 -1.86 -24.85
C SER A 71 15.91 -0.87 -24.66
N HIS A 72 15.45 -0.66 -23.43
CA HIS A 72 14.45 0.36 -23.13
C HIS A 72 15.01 1.78 -23.21
N PHE A 73 16.33 1.95 -23.17
CA PHE A 73 17.01 3.24 -23.15
C PHE A 73 18.11 3.32 -24.22
N PRO A 74 17.78 3.22 -25.51
CA PRO A 74 18.77 3.20 -26.57
C PRO A 74 19.61 4.49 -26.64
N ASP A 75 19.06 5.61 -26.22
CA ASP A 75 19.71 6.93 -26.18
C ASP A 75 20.30 7.26 -24.79
N GLY A 76 20.34 6.28 -23.87
CA GLY A 76 20.76 6.48 -22.49
C GLY A 76 19.69 7.15 -21.62
N LEU A 77 20.09 7.45 -20.39
CA LEU A 77 19.22 8.05 -19.37
C LEU A 77 19.52 9.55 -19.26
N THR A 78 18.51 10.38 -19.07
CA THR A 78 18.66 11.85 -19.00
C THR A 78 18.24 12.44 -17.67
N ALA A 79 17.23 11.88 -17.00
CA ALA A 79 16.67 12.40 -15.75
C ALA A 79 15.95 11.32 -14.94
N ALA A 80 15.64 11.65 -13.70
CA ALA A 80 14.70 10.91 -12.88
C ALA A 80 13.68 11.86 -12.24
N ALA A 81 12.45 11.39 -12.06
CA ALA A 81 11.36 12.16 -11.48
C ALA A 81 10.53 11.31 -10.53
N ALA A 82 9.85 11.98 -9.61
CA ALA A 82 8.88 11.37 -8.72
C ALA A 82 7.50 12.00 -8.88
N ALA A 83 6.47 11.19 -8.62
CA ALA A 83 5.09 11.64 -8.55
C ALA A 83 4.43 11.12 -7.29
N ALA A 84 3.90 12.03 -6.46
CA ALA A 84 3.18 11.69 -5.25
C ALA A 84 1.94 10.84 -5.55
N MET A 85 1.62 9.92 -4.65
CA MET A 85 0.47 9.03 -4.74
C MET A 85 -0.62 9.43 -3.74
N PRO A 86 -1.92 9.16 -4.05
CA PRO A 86 -2.99 9.43 -3.11
C PRO A 86 -2.83 8.60 -1.83
N ARG A 87 -3.04 9.22 -0.66
CA ARG A 87 -3.09 8.51 0.62
C ARG A 87 -4.27 7.54 0.66
N GLY A 88 -4.13 6.47 1.41
CA GLY A 88 -5.21 5.53 1.66
C GLY A 88 -5.53 4.54 0.54
N ALA A 89 -4.92 4.67 -0.64
CA ALA A 89 -5.08 3.70 -1.72
C ALA A 89 -4.09 2.54 -1.59
N TRP A 90 -4.55 1.33 -1.91
CA TRP A 90 -3.68 0.17 -2.09
C TRP A 90 -3.00 0.25 -3.45
N LEU A 91 -1.69 0.21 -3.46
CA LEU A 91 -0.85 0.33 -4.66
C LEU A 91 -0.06 -0.96 -4.88
N PRO A 92 -0.05 -1.52 -6.10
CA PRO A 92 0.83 -2.64 -6.42
C PRO A 92 2.27 -2.28 -6.08
N TRP A 93 2.93 -3.17 -5.35
CA TRP A 93 4.30 -3.00 -4.91
C TRP A 93 5.09 -4.29 -5.08
N CYS A 94 6.32 -4.16 -5.52
CA CYS A 94 7.32 -5.22 -5.50
C CYS A 94 8.64 -4.66 -4.98
N GLY A 95 9.37 -5.46 -4.24
CA GLY A 95 10.60 -5.02 -3.60
C GLY A 95 11.09 -6.06 -2.62
N GLU A 96 11.72 -5.62 -1.54
CA GLU A 96 12.27 -6.47 -0.50
C GLU A 96 11.78 -6.02 0.88
N ALA A 97 11.28 -6.96 1.66
CA ALA A 97 10.90 -6.77 3.05
C ALA A 97 11.69 -7.77 3.91
N ASP A 98 12.47 -7.27 4.86
CA ASP A 98 13.34 -8.07 5.74
C ASP A 98 14.22 -9.10 4.99
N GLY A 99 14.79 -8.70 3.85
CA GLY A 99 15.63 -9.59 3.04
C GLY A 99 14.85 -10.56 2.15
N VAL A 100 13.52 -10.57 2.22
CA VAL A 100 12.65 -11.44 1.42
C VAL A 100 12.12 -10.69 0.20
N PRO A 101 12.34 -11.20 -1.02
CA PRO A 101 11.81 -10.58 -2.23
C PRO A 101 10.30 -10.77 -2.33
N ILE A 102 9.56 -9.67 -2.45
CA ILE A 102 8.13 -9.61 -2.62
C ILE A 102 7.80 -9.24 -4.06
N ARG A 103 6.95 -10.03 -4.72
CA ARG A 103 6.61 -9.85 -6.14
C ARG A 103 5.19 -9.32 -6.35
N SER A 104 4.29 -9.61 -5.44
CA SER A 104 2.86 -9.36 -5.58
C SER A 104 2.26 -8.61 -4.40
N GLY A 105 3.07 -7.81 -3.71
CA GLY A 105 2.65 -7.01 -2.58
C GLY A 105 1.71 -5.86 -2.98
N LEU A 106 0.95 -5.38 -2.00
CA LEU A 106 0.24 -4.11 -2.07
C LEU A 106 0.71 -3.25 -0.90
N LEU A 107 1.07 -2.01 -1.18
CA LEU A 107 1.50 -1.04 -0.19
C LEU A 107 0.47 0.08 -0.09
N LYS A 108 0.12 0.47 1.12
CA LYS A 108 -0.82 1.55 1.41
C LYS A 108 -0.23 2.47 2.46
N GLN A 109 -0.31 3.77 2.23
CA GLN A 109 0.06 4.76 3.23
C GLN A 109 -1.09 5.00 4.21
N LEU A 110 -0.78 4.97 5.49
CA LEU A 110 -1.64 5.32 6.62
C LEU A 110 -1.24 6.70 7.16
N GLU A 111 -1.91 7.19 8.19
CA GLU A 111 -1.57 8.46 8.85
C GLU A 111 -0.26 8.34 9.65
N ASP A 112 -0.04 7.19 10.27
CA ASP A 112 1.05 6.91 11.22
C ASP A 112 2.03 5.85 10.73
N GLY A 113 2.05 5.56 9.43
CA GLY A 113 2.94 4.55 8.85
C GLY A 113 2.41 3.97 7.56
N TYR A 114 2.54 2.65 7.41
CA TYR A 114 2.16 1.94 6.19
C TYR A 114 1.43 0.64 6.51
N ALA A 115 0.70 0.14 5.53
CA ALA A 115 0.19 -1.22 5.52
C ALA A 115 0.75 -1.96 4.31
N LEU A 116 1.29 -3.15 4.51
CA LEU A 116 1.78 -4.05 3.48
C LEU A 116 0.87 -5.27 3.43
N ALA A 117 0.30 -5.56 2.27
CA ALA A 117 -0.53 -6.74 2.08
C ALA A 117 0.19 -7.72 1.15
N LEU A 118 0.41 -8.94 1.63
CA LEU A 118 1.12 -10.01 0.94
C LEU A 118 0.17 -11.16 0.62
N LEU A 119 0.48 -11.91 -0.41
CA LEU A 119 -0.14 -13.21 -0.62
C LEU A 119 0.31 -14.17 0.49
N PRO A 120 -0.52 -15.16 0.89
CA PRO A 120 -0.17 -16.10 1.95
C PRO A 120 1.18 -16.80 1.74
N GLU A 121 1.49 -17.18 0.49
CA GLU A 121 2.75 -17.83 0.12
C GLU A 121 3.97 -16.92 0.25
N GLU A 122 3.83 -15.61 0.04
CA GLU A 122 4.90 -14.63 0.26
C GLU A 122 5.07 -14.34 1.76
N ALA A 123 3.95 -14.20 2.48
CA ALA A 123 3.95 -13.93 3.92
C ALA A 123 4.57 -15.07 4.74
N GLN A 124 4.45 -16.33 4.29
CA GLN A 124 5.08 -17.49 4.92
C GLN A 124 6.62 -17.40 4.95
N GLN A 125 7.21 -16.60 4.07
CA GLN A 125 8.66 -16.35 4.05
C GLN A 125 9.10 -15.35 5.12
N LEU A 126 8.13 -14.72 5.81
CA LEU A 126 8.31 -13.76 6.89
C LEU A 126 7.64 -14.27 8.18
N PRO A 127 8.08 -15.41 8.73
CA PRO A 127 7.38 -16.08 9.83
C PRO A 127 7.28 -15.21 11.08
N GLN A 128 8.24 -14.31 11.31
CA GLN A 128 8.25 -13.37 12.42
C GLN A 128 7.13 -12.31 12.33
N TRP A 129 6.55 -12.11 11.14
CA TRP A 129 5.47 -11.15 10.92
C TRP A 129 4.07 -11.77 11.10
N LEU A 130 3.93 -13.10 10.90
CA LEU A 130 2.65 -13.80 10.89
C LEU A 130 1.78 -13.57 12.14
N PRO A 131 2.34 -13.49 13.38
CA PRO A 131 1.52 -13.24 14.56
C PRO A 131 0.76 -11.93 14.57
N GLN A 132 1.20 -10.95 13.76
CA GLN A 132 0.60 -9.62 13.66
C GLN A 132 -0.25 -9.44 12.38
N ALA A 133 -0.39 -10.51 11.59
CA ALA A 133 -1.12 -10.46 10.34
C ALA A 133 -2.63 -10.38 10.55
N ALA A 134 -3.29 -9.52 9.79
CA ALA A 134 -4.75 -9.51 9.65
C ALA A 134 -5.11 -10.03 8.25
N GLU A 135 -6.01 -11.00 8.17
CA GLU A 135 -6.49 -11.48 6.88
C GLU A 135 -7.52 -10.51 6.29
N GLN A 136 -7.35 -10.16 5.03
CA GLN A 136 -8.26 -9.28 4.30
C GLN A 136 -8.36 -9.71 2.84
N GLU A 137 -9.55 -9.64 2.26
CA GLU A 137 -9.73 -9.78 0.82
C GLU A 137 -9.43 -8.44 0.13
N LEU A 138 -8.42 -8.44 -0.74
CA LEU A 138 -7.99 -7.27 -1.50
C LEU A 138 -7.77 -7.65 -2.97
N MET A 139 -8.40 -6.88 -3.87
CA MET A 139 -8.35 -7.13 -5.32
C MET A 139 -8.76 -8.57 -5.70
N GLY A 140 -9.80 -9.11 -5.02
CA GLY A 140 -10.34 -10.44 -5.28
C GLY A 140 -9.44 -11.60 -4.82
N ARG A 141 -8.51 -11.35 -3.91
CA ARG A 141 -7.62 -12.36 -3.31
C ARG A 141 -7.50 -12.17 -1.81
N ALA A 142 -7.47 -13.28 -1.07
CA ALA A 142 -7.09 -13.28 0.34
C ALA A 142 -5.62 -12.84 0.49
N ARG A 143 -5.37 -11.90 1.38
CA ARG A 143 -4.03 -11.39 1.68
C ARG A 143 -3.85 -11.25 3.18
N LEU A 144 -2.62 -11.38 3.61
CA LEU A 144 -2.19 -11.07 4.97
C LEU A 144 -1.69 -9.63 5.00
N VAL A 145 -2.33 -8.81 5.82
CA VAL A 145 -2.06 -7.37 5.96
C VAL A 145 -1.24 -7.16 7.23
N PHE A 146 -0.12 -6.48 7.07
CA PHE A 146 0.80 -6.11 8.12
C PHE A 146 0.81 -4.60 8.28
N ARG A 147 0.75 -4.12 9.53
CA ARG A 147 0.92 -2.71 9.83
C ARG A 147 2.38 -2.42 10.10
N LEU A 148 2.92 -1.41 9.46
CA LEU A 148 4.31 -1.00 9.55
C LEU A 148 4.37 0.41 10.11
N ASP A 149 5.43 0.72 10.86
CA ASP A 149 5.71 2.08 11.31
C ASP A 149 6.13 3.01 10.15
N ALA A 150 6.42 4.26 10.45
CA ALA A 150 6.88 5.24 9.46
C ALA A 150 8.23 4.88 8.82
N ALA A 151 9.01 3.99 9.44
CA ALA A 151 10.26 3.46 8.91
C ALA A 151 10.07 2.19 8.06
N GLY A 152 8.83 1.73 7.89
CA GLY A 152 8.52 0.49 7.18
C GLY A 152 8.91 -0.77 7.96
N CYS A 153 9.09 -0.67 9.26
CA CYS A 153 9.39 -1.78 10.14
C CYS A 153 8.12 -2.29 10.82
N MET A 154 8.11 -3.58 11.16
CA MET A 154 7.07 -4.10 12.04
C MET A 154 7.22 -3.46 13.43
N PRO A 155 6.14 -2.95 14.04
CA PRO A 155 6.18 -2.49 15.42
C PRO A 155 6.64 -3.64 16.32
N SER A 156 7.59 -3.37 17.20
CA SER A 156 7.98 -4.33 18.24
C SER A 156 6.77 -4.59 19.13
N ILE A 157 6.38 -5.85 19.29
CA ILE A 157 5.45 -6.23 20.34
C ILE A 157 6.23 -6.08 21.65
N GLU A 158 6.06 -4.97 22.36
CA GLU A 158 6.41 -4.95 23.76
C GLU A 158 5.48 -5.96 24.44
N MET A 159 6.00 -7.14 24.74
CA MET A 159 5.35 -8.07 25.65
C MET A 159 5.32 -7.34 27.01
N THR A 160 4.22 -6.66 27.24
CA THR A 160 3.90 -6.19 28.58
C THR A 160 3.68 -7.47 29.40
N GLU A 161 4.74 -7.94 30.05
CA GLU A 161 4.64 -8.87 31.16
C GLU A 161 3.92 -8.14 32.31
N ASN A 162 2.61 -7.97 32.18
CA ASN A 162 1.77 -7.67 33.32
C ASN A 162 1.54 -8.97 34.07
N GLY A 163 2.57 -9.42 34.78
CA GLY A 163 2.47 -10.25 35.93
C GLY A 163 1.86 -9.46 37.07
N GLY A 164 0.56 -9.29 37.06
CA GLY A 164 -0.23 -8.71 38.12
C GLY A 164 -1.29 -9.71 38.52
N SER A 165 -0.87 -10.73 39.30
CA SER A 165 -1.77 -11.48 40.17
C SER A 165 -2.40 -10.51 41.16
N THR A 166 -3.67 -10.25 41.00
CA THR A 166 -4.51 -9.75 42.10
C THR A 166 -5.80 -10.56 42.10
N ASP A 167 -5.77 -11.60 42.96
CA ASP A 167 -6.96 -12.16 43.57
C ASP A 167 -7.70 -11.02 44.27
N GLU A 168 -8.80 -10.57 43.73
CA GLU A 168 -9.87 -9.92 44.47
C GLU A 168 -11.20 -10.56 44.07
N ALA A 169 -11.55 -11.53 44.89
CA ALA A 169 -12.91 -12.04 45.03
C ALA A 169 -13.82 -10.87 45.44
N GLN A 170 -14.61 -10.33 44.54
CA GLN A 170 -15.72 -9.45 44.85
C GLN A 170 -17.05 -10.10 44.48
N ASN A 171 -17.63 -10.66 45.51
CA ASN A 171 -19.02 -10.77 45.92
C ASN A 171 -20.04 -10.16 44.90
N PHE A 172 -20.70 -11.04 44.18
CA PHE A 172 -21.94 -10.73 43.46
C PHE A 172 -23.10 -10.80 44.46
N SER A 173 -23.61 -9.62 44.83
CA SER A 173 -24.93 -9.48 45.41
C SER A 173 -25.92 -9.12 44.30
N ASP A 174 -26.87 -10.02 44.11
CA ASP A 174 -28.04 -9.88 43.25
C ASP A 174 -29.05 -8.91 43.90
N PRO A 175 -29.71 -8.02 43.17
CA PRO A 175 -31.08 -7.72 43.43
C PRO A 175 -32.01 -7.82 42.23
N SER A 176 -32.88 -8.79 42.29
CA SER A 176 -34.30 -8.84 41.93
C SER A 176 -34.94 -7.73 41.10
N ALA A 177 -35.61 -8.21 40.08
CA ALA A 177 -37.01 -7.98 39.71
C ALA A 177 -37.48 -6.55 39.45
N GLY A 178 -38.09 -6.36 38.28
CA GLY A 178 -39.01 -5.24 38.02
C GLY A 178 -39.45 -5.08 36.59
N SER A 179 -40.52 -5.74 36.22
CA SER A 179 -41.64 -5.27 35.41
C SER A 179 -41.50 -4.85 33.95
N VAL A 180 -42.14 -5.60 33.08
CA VAL A 180 -42.71 -5.25 31.78
C VAL A 180 -43.94 -4.30 31.97
N PRO A 181 -44.27 -3.38 31.05
CA PRO A 181 -45.33 -3.62 30.07
C PRO A 181 -44.94 -3.18 28.66
N SER A 182 -45.23 -3.94 27.62
CA SER A 182 -46.44 -4.00 26.77
C SER A 182 -46.96 -2.65 26.32
N ASP A 183 -46.83 -2.30 25.04
CA ASP A 183 -47.95 -2.08 24.12
C ASP A 183 -47.52 -1.37 22.81
N ALA A 184 -48.23 -1.78 21.78
CA ALA A 184 -48.65 -1.05 20.59
C ALA A 184 -47.85 -1.27 19.27
N ALA A 185 -48.51 -2.05 18.43
CA ALA A 185 -48.40 -2.16 16.96
C ALA A 185 -49.08 -0.96 16.26
N PRO A 186 -49.33 -1.06 14.93
CA PRO A 186 -48.47 -1.10 13.75
C PRO A 186 -48.79 0.12 12.83
N GLY A 187 -47.89 0.44 11.93
CA GLY A 187 -48.09 1.46 10.91
C GLY A 187 -47.84 0.91 9.50
N ASP A 188 -48.89 0.56 8.81
CA ASP A 188 -48.92 0.33 7.37
C ASP A 188 -48.55 1.61 6.61
N GLY A 189 -47.70 1.44 5.59
CA GLY A 189 -47.34 2.50 4.67
C GLY A 189 -47.09 1.94 3.27
N ASP A 190 -48.18 1.78 2.55
CA ASP A 190 -48.24 1.57 1.09
C ASP A 190 -47.53 2.70 0.34
N GLY A 191 -46.73 2.34 -0.68
CA GLY A 191 -46.08 3.31 -1.55
C GLY A 191 -45.50 2.74 -2.81
N ARG A 192 -46.40 2.40 -3.74
CA ARG A 192 -46.33 2.25 -5.22
C ARG A 192 -44.97 2.29 -5.93
N PRO A 193 -44.83 1.44 -6.98
CA PRO A 193 -43.72 1.39 -7.92
C PRO A 193 -43.86 2.51 -8.98
N GLY A 194 -42.70 3.12 -9.31
CA GLY A 194 -42.56 4.06 -10.41
C GLY A 194 -41.91 3.38 -11.60
N ASP A 195 -42.68 3.14 -12.63
CA ASP A 195 -42.27 2.80 -14.00
C ASP A 195 -41.47 4.01 -14.56
N GLY A 196 -40.35 3.74 -15.18
CA GLY A 196 -39.56 4.74 -15.87
C GLY A 196 -38.75 4.11 -17.02
N ASP A 197 -39.24 4.31 -18.18
CA ASP A 197 -38.89 3.95 -19.55
C ASP A 197 -37.40 3.81 -19.92
N PRO A 198 -37.08 2.96 -20.89
CA PRO A 198 -35.77 2.83 -21.49
C PRO A 198 -35.58 3.85 -22.62
N LEU A 199 -34.54 4.64 -22.57
CA LEU A 199 -34.11 5.47 -23.70
C LEU A 199 -33.11 4.73 -24.59
N GLU A 200 -33.57 4.51 -25.77
CA GLU A 200 -32.87 4.11 -26.98
C GLU A 200 -31.65 4.96 -27.32
N GLY A 201 -30.66 4.26 -27.85
CA GLY A 201 -29.96 4.61 -29.10
C GLY A 201 -29.17 5.89 -29.15
N ARG A 202 -27.84 5.73 -29.20
CA ARG A 202 -27.02 6.48 -30.17
C ARG A 202 -25.77 5.69 -30.56
N GLN A 203 -25.86 5.11 -31.76
CA GLN A 203 -24.69 4.87 -32.61
C GLN A 203 -24.00 6.21 -32.88
N ALA A 204 -22.71 6.25 -32.73
CA ALA A 204 -21.85 7.30 -33.27
C ALA A 204 -20.61 6.64 -33.87
N ASP A 205 -20.63 6.60 -35.18
CA ASP A 205 -19.59 6.80 -36.18
C ASP A 205 -18.13 6.68 -35.75
N ARG A 206 -17.47 5.70 -36.38
CA ARG A 206 -16.00 5.67 -36.61
C ARG A 206 -15.68 6.59 -37.79
N PRO A 207 -14.62 7.41 -37.74
CA PRO A 207 -13.91 7.79 -38.93
C PRO A 207 -12.72 6.85 -39.16
N ASP A 208 -12.70 6.26 -40.35
CA ASP A 208 -11.51 5.77 -41.02
C ASP A 208 -10.53 6.96 -41.29
N ILE A 209 -9.28 6.82 -40.84
CA ILE A 209 -8.07 7.21 -41.58
C ILE A 209 -6.90 6.42 -40.96
#